data_5ecb3d6e3422bc297f79a59a98d229af
#
_entry.id   5ecb3d6e3422bc297f79a59a98d229af
#
_cell.length_a   1.000
_cell.length_b   1.000
_cell.length_c   1.000
_cell.angle_alpha   90.00
_cell.angle_beta   90.00
_cell.angle_gamma   90.00
#
_symmetry.space_group_name_H-M   'P 1'
#
loop_
_entity.id
_entity.type
_entity.pdbx_description
1 polymer ?
#
loop_
_entity_poly.entity_id
_entity_poly.type
_entity_poly.pdbx_seq_one_letter_code
_entity_poly.pdbx_strand_id
1 'polypeptide(L)'
;MSDRTANPLNRLIGTWELQARSQGRFLGRARATFEWIEDGAFVVENAEDVPSGDTDPGWAEHSPMPVRAILGFDDTIGRQAMLYSDARGVFRIYAMTLTDEAWTIWRDAPGFNQRFIGTFADGADTIAGRWETSEDGQDWTPDFDLVYRRADRMT
;
A
#
# COMPACT_ATOMS: atom_id res chain seq x y z
N MET A 1 2.59 21.43 16.65
CA MET A 1 1.64 21.13 15.56
C MET A 1 2.41 20.69 14.35
N SER A 2 1.97 19.59 13.77
CA SER A 2 2.62 19.02 12.61
C SER A 2 2.20 19.76 11.33
N ASP A 3 3.16 20.10 10.47
CA ASP A 3 2.84 20.67 9.16
C ASP A 3 2.55 19.50 8.21
N ARG A 4 1.26 19.24 7.97
CA ARG A 4 0.84 18.13 7.11
C ARG A 4 1.34 18.24 5.69
N THR A 5 1.44 19.48 5.15
CA THR A 5 1.85 19.64 3.76
C THR A 5 3.32 19.30 3.56
N ALA A 6 4.15 19.45 4.59
CA ALA A 6 5.55 19.07 4.54
C ALA A 6 5.77 17.59 4.89
N ASN A 7 4.76 16.91 5.44
CA ASN A 7 4.87 15.51 5.80
C ASN A 7 4.78 14.63 4.54
N PRO A 8 5.76 13.73 4.31
CA PRO A 8 5.72 12.87 3.13
C PRO A 8 4.43 12.07 2.99
N LEU A 9 3.78 11.71 4.10
CA LEU A 9 2.52 10.97 4.06
C LEU A 9 1.41 11.73 3.34
N ASN A 10 1.53 13.04 3.19
CA ASN A 10 0.54 13.84 2.48
C ASN A 10 0.36 13.39 1.02
N ARG A 11 1.38 12.77 0.44
CA ARG A 11 1.30 12.24 -0.93
C ARG A 11 0.27 11.15 -1.08
N LEU A 12 -0.04 10.45 0.00
CA LEU A 12 -0.97 9.33 -0.03
C LEU A 12 -2.41 9.74 0.26
N ILE A 13 -2.62 10.92 0.82
CA ILE A 13 -3.95 11.35 1.27
C ILE A 13 -4.93 11.41 0.11
N GLY A 14 -6.11 10.86 0.32
CA GLY A 14 -7.20 10.86 -0.66
C GLY A 14 -7.71 9.47 -0.93
N THR A 15 -8.44 9.34 -2.03
CA THR A 15 -9.03 8.07 -2.45
C THR A 15 -8.33 7.57 -3.71
N TRP A 16 -8.04 6.28 -3.73
CA TRP A 16 -7.32 5.63 -4.81
C TRP A 16 -8.08 4.42 -5.30
N GLU A 17 -8.04 4.21 -6.62
CA GLU A 17 -8.51 2.96 -7.21
C GLU A 17 -7.31 2.07 -7.48
N LEU A 18 -7.42 0.81 -7.07
CA LEU A 18 -6.33 -0.15 -7.12
C LEU A 18 -6.65 -1.24 -8.13
N GLN A 19 -5.64 -1.64 -8.90
CA GLN A 19 -5.73 -2.83 -9.76
C GLN A 19 -4.56 -3.75 -9.46
N ALA A 20 -4.87 -5.01 -9.23
CA ALA A 20 -3.87 -6.05 -9.02
C ALA A 20 -3.74 -6.88 -10.30
N ARG A 21 -2.48 -7.16 -10.67
CA ARG A 21 -2.13 -7.98 -11.84
C ARG A 21 -0.98 -8.90 -11.50
N SER A 22 -0.92 -10.02 -12.17
CA SER A 22 0.22 -10.93 -12.07
C SER A 22 0.58 -11.40 -13.48
N GLN A 23 1.82 -11.15 -13.89
CA GLN A 23 2.32 -11.52 -15.21
C GLN A 23 1.38 -11.04 -16.33
N GLY A 24 0.92 -9.81 -16.21
CA GLY A 24 0.02 -9.20 -17.19
C GLY A 24 -1.44 -9.60 -17.07
N ARG A 25 -1.76 -10.56 -16.21
CA ARG A 25 -3.14 -11.02 -16.03
C ARG A 25 -3.83 -10.21 -14.94
N PHE A 26 -5.03 -9.73 -15.24
CA PHE A 26 -5.82 -8.98 -14.28
C PHE A 26 -6.32 -9.90 -13.16
N LEU A 27 -6.20 -9.45 -11.92
CA LEU A 27 -6.64 -10.20 -10.74
C LEU A 27 -7.88 -9.60 -10.09
N GLY A 28 -7.86 -8.31 -9.81
CA GLY A 28 -9.01 -7.68 -9.15
C GLY A 28 -8.81 -6.20 -8.92
N ARG A 29 -9.86 -5.55 -8.42
CA ARG A 29 -9.89 -4.13 -8.11
C ARG A 29 -10.21 -3.91 -6.65
N ALA A 30 -9.70 -2.80 -6.13
CA ALA A 30 -10.00 -2.36 -4.77
C ALA A 30 -10.04 -0.84 -4.75
N ARG A 31 -10.55 -0.30 -3.67
CA ARG A 31 -10.52 1.14 -3.39
C ARG A 31 -9.89 1.36 -2.03
N ALA A 32 -8.95 2.28 -1.96
CA ALA A 32 -8.28 2.62 -0.72
C ALA A 32 -8.49 4.09 -0.42
N THR A 33 -8.74 4.41 0.84
CA THR A 33 -8.74 5.80 1.32
C THR A 33 -7.63 5.95 2.33
N PHE A 34 -6.92 7.08 2.25
CA PHE A 34 -5.88 7.46 3.20
C PHE A 34 -6.29 8.79 3.81
N GLU A 35 -6.45 8.83 5.12
CA GLU A 35 -6.93 10.02 5.82
C GLU A 35 -6.07 10.31 7.03
N TRP A 36 -5.86 11.61 7.31
CA TRP A 36 -5.22 12.03 8.56
C TRP A 36 -6.11 11.71 9.74
N ILE A 37 -5.51 11.22 10.82
CA ILE A 37 -6.19 11.01 12.11
C ILE A 37 -5.35 11.64 13.22
N GLU A 38 -5.92 11.73 14.40
CA GLU A 38 -5.27 12.28 15.59
C GLU A 38 -4.64 13.65 15.30
N ASP A 39 -5.44 14.52 14.71
CA ASP A 39 -5.04 15.90 14.40
C ASP A 39 -3.79 15.97 13.50
N GLY A 40 -3.68 15.04 12.55
CA GLY A 40 -2.59 15.02 11.60
C GLY A 40 -1.35 14.32 12.09
N ALA A 41 -1.45 13.53 13.17
CA ALA A 41 -0.32 12.79 13.68
C ALA A 41 -0.04 11.53 12.87
N PHE A 42 -1.08 10.87 12.38
CA PHE A 42 -0.98 9.60 11.65
C PHE A 42 -1.90 9.61 10.44
N VAL A 43 -1.71 8.61 9.58
CA VAL A 43 -2.62 8.36 8.46
C VAL A 43 -3.23 6.99 8.66
N VAL A 44 -4.55 6.87 8.45
CA VAL A 44 -5.20 5.57 8.40
C VAL A 44 -5.52 5.23 6.95
N GLU A 45 -5.22 3.99 6.58
CA GLU A 45 -5.61 3.42 5.29
C GLU A 45 -6.78 2.46 5.50
N ASN A 46 -7.82 2.62 4.69
CA ASN A 46 -8.94 1.68 4.61
C ASN A 46 -9.08 1.25 3.16
N ALA A 47 -8.97 -0.05 2.90
CA ALA A 47 -9.10 -0.56 1.55
C ALA A 47 -10.14 -1.67 1.50
N GLU A 48 -10.93 -1.68 0.43
CA GLU A 48 -12.00 -2.66 0.25
C GLU A 48 -12.06 -3.13 -1.19
N ASP A 49 -12.52 -4.35 -1.39
CA ASP A 49 -12.71 -4.88 -2.74
C ASP A 49 -13.77 -4.09 -3.49
N VAL A 50 -13.54 -3.93 -4.79
CA VAL A 50 -14.56 -3.45 -5.72
C VAL A 50 -14.89 -4.65 -6.63
N PRO A 51 -15.98 -5.36 -6.35
CA PRO A 51 -16.33 -6.53 -7.14
C PRO A 51 -16.57 -6.18 -8.61
N SER A 52 -16.06 -7.03 -9.49
CA SER A 52 -16.30 -6.89 -10.93
C SER A 52 -16.41 -8.28 -11.55
N GLY A 53 -17.08 -8.37 -12.70
CA GLY A 53 -17.29 -9.65 -13.34
C GLY A 53 -16.03 -10.31 -13.84
N ASP A 54 -14.94 -9.56 -13.96
CA ASP A 54 -13.65 -10.05 -14.45
C ASP A 54 -12.64 -10.33 -13.33
N THR A 55 -13.06 -10.27 -12.06
CA THR A 55 -12.17 -10.58 -10.95
C THR A 55 -11.77 -12.06 -11.00
N ASP A 56 -10.46 -12.33 -10.83
CA ASP A 56 -9.96 -13.69 -10.80
C ASP A 56 -10.55 -14.45 -9.61
N PRO A 57 -11.14 -15.63 -9.81
CA PRO A 57 -11.77 -16.37 -8.70
C PRO A 57 -10.80 -16.71 -7.56
N GLY A 58 -9.56 -17.08 -7.89
CA GLY A 58 -8.56 -17.38 -6.87
C GLY A 58 -8.19 -16.15 -6.07
N TRP A 59 -8.09 -15.01 -6.73
CA TRP A 59 -7.83 -13.74 -6.05
C TRP A 59 -9.00 -13.37 -5.13
N ALA A 60 -10.23 -13.52 -5.61
CA ALA A 60 -11.42 -13.20 -4.82
C ALA A 60 -11.52 -14.08 -3.57
N GLU A 61 -11.19 -15.37 -3.71
CA GLU A 61 -11.27 -16.32 -2.61
C GLU A 61 -10.25 -15.99 -1.51
N HIS A 62 -9.06 -15.49 -1.89
CA HIS A 62 -7.98 -15.23 -0.94
C HIS A 62 -7.71 -13.73 -0.76
N SER A 63 -8.69 -12.89 -1.10
CA SER A 63 -8.53 -11.45 -1.01
C SER A 63 -8.17 -11.00 0.40
N PRO A 64 -7.20 -10.10 0.55
CA PRO A 64 -6.89 -9.51 1.84
C PRO A 64 -7.95 -8.51 2.32
N MET A 65 -8.82 -8.06 1.44
CA MET A 65 -9.74 -6.97 1.75
C MET A 65 -10.86 -7.39 2.69
N PRO A 66 -11.27 -6.54 3.61
CA PRO A 66 -10.76 -5.18 3.84
C PRO A 66 -9.40 -5.14 4.53
N VAL A 67 -8.62 -4.14 4.18
CA VAL A 67 -7.35 -3.82 4.83
C VAL A 67 -7.56 -2.60 5.72
N ARG A 68 -6.94 -2.63 6.90
CA ARG A 68 -6.89 -1.49 7.81
C ARG A 68 -5.45 -1.32 8.24
N ALA A 69 -4.89 -0.14 8.00
CA ALA A 69 -3.49 0.11 8.34
C ALA A 69 -3.34 1.50 8.94
N ILE A 70 -2.33 1.65 9.78
CA ILE A 70 -1.96 2.95 10.33
C ILE A 70 -0.52 3.23 9.92
N LEU A 71 -0.30 4.40 9.31
CA LEU A 71 1.01 4.84 8.84
C LEU A 71 1.46 6.01 9.70
N GLY A 72 2.71 5.98 10.15
CA GLY A 72 3.23 7.03 11.00
C GLY A 72 4.74 7.00 11.06
N PHE A 73 5.31 7.99 11.74
CA PHE A 73 6.75 8.14 11.89
C PHE A 73 7.19 7.57 13.23
N ASP A 74 8.11 6.62 13.20
CA ASP A 74 8.73 6.09 14.42
C ASP A 74 9.93 6.97 14.76
N ASP A 75 9.78 7.81 15.79
CA ASP A 75 10.78 8.80 16.13
C ASP A 75 12.03 8.21 16.78
N THR A 76 11.95 6.98 17.29
CA THR A 76 13.09 6.33 17.92
C THR A 76 14.07 5.76 16.91
N ILE A 77 13.58 5.39 15.72
CA ILE A 77 14.45 4.88 14.65
C ILE A 77 14.51 5.81 13.44
N GLY A 78 13.76 6.93 13.49
CA GLY A 78 13.84 7.95 12.44
C GLY A 78 13.28 7.51 11.11
N ARG A 79 12.21 6.71 11.09
CA ARG A 79 11.69 6.13 9.86
C ARG A 79 10.18 5.97 9.92
N GLN A 80 9.53 6.09 8.76
CA GLN A 80 8.11 5.80 8.66
C GLN A 80 7.86 4.30 8.86
N ALA A 81 6.68 3.97 9.36
CA ALA A 81 6.27 2.59 9.57
C ALA A 81 4.79 2.43 9.25
N MET A 82 4.41 1.20 8.92
CA MET A 82 3.03 0.84 8.66
C MET A 82 2.62 -0.32 9.56
N LEU A 83 1.55 -0.13 10.30
CA LEU A 83 0.93 -1.17 11.09
C LEU A 83 -0.22 -1.73 10.26
N TYR A 84 -0.04 -2.91 9.71
CA TYR A 84 -0.94 -3.50 8.71
C TYR A 84 -1.80 -4.60 9.30
N SER A 85 -3.09 -4.60 8.95
CA SER A 85 -3.99 -5.71 9.27
C SER A 85 -4.97 -5.94 8.12
N ASP A 86 -5.44 -7.17 7.96
CA ASP A 86 -6.41 -7.46 6.91
C ASP A 86 -7.45 -8.49 7.36
N ALA A 87 -8.44 -8.73 6.49
CA ALA A 87 -9.59 -9.57 6.79
C ALA A 87 -9.24 -11.05 7.01
N ARG A 88 -8.06 -11.48 6.57
CA ARG A 88 -7.60 -12.86 6.78
C ARG A 88 -7.04 -13.07 8.18
N GLY A 89 -6.95 -12.00 8.99
CA GLY A 89 -6.30 -12.05 10.28
C GLY A 89 -4.79 -11.84 10.22
N VAL A 90 -4.28 -11.41 9.08
CA VAL A 90 -2.86 -11.08 8.92
C VAL A 90 -2.58 -9.76 9.62
N PHE A 91 -1.53 -9.74 10.43
CA PHE A 91 -1.09 -8.55 11.14
C PHE A 91 0.42 -8.45 11.01
N ARG A 92 0.91 -7.34 10.47
CA ARG A 92 2.34 -7.17 10.21
C ARG A 92 2.77 -5.73 10.42
N ILE A 93 4.03 -5.56 10.81
CA ILE A 93 4.63 -4.25 10.93
C ILE A 93 5.66 -4.13 9.82
N TYR A 94 5.51 -3.10 8.99
CA TYR A 94 6.41 -2.84 7.88
C TYR A 94 7.19 -1.55 8.15
N ALA A 95 8.45 -1.55 7.73
CA ALA A 95 9.20 -0.32 7.57
C ALA A 95 8.83 0.30 6.23
N MET A 96 8.91 1.62 6.13
CA MET A 96 8.66 2.24 4.83
C MET A 96 9.42 3.55 4.68
N THR A 97 9.64 3.93 3.43
CA THR A 97 10.12 5.25 3.06
C THR A 97 9.21 5.83 2.00
N LEU A 98 9.12 7.13 1.99
CA LEU A 98 8.24 7.84 1.07
C LEU A 98 8.97 9.10 0.63
N THR A 99 9.31 9.15 -0.65
CA THR A 99 10.01 10.27 -1.26
C THR A 99 9.15 10.85 -2.37
N ASP A 100 9.67 11.86 -3.06
CA ASP A 100 8.99 12.44 -4.22
C ASP A 100 8.87 11.44 -5.38
N GLU A 101 9.70 10.41 -5.38
CA GLU A 101 9.79 9.48 -6.50
C GLU A 101 9.18 8.12 -6.20
N ALA A 102 9.26 7.66 -4.94
CA ALA A 102 8.88 6.29 -4.63
C ALA A 102 8.34 6.10 -3.22
N TRP A 103 7.47 5.14 -3.10
CA TRP A 103 6.94 4.62 -1.84
C TRP A 103 7.44 3.18 -1.71
N THR A 104 8.30 2.94 -0.72
CA THR A 104 8.87 1.61 -0.49
C THR A 104 8.42 1.10 0.87
N ILE A 105 7.95 -0.14 0.88
CA ILE A 105 7.48 -0.81 2.10
C ILE A 105 8.21 -2.14 2.17
N TRP A 106 8.75 -2.50 3.34
CA TRP A 106 9.43 -3.78 3.44
C TRP A 106 9.36 -4.34 4.85
N ARG A 107 9.64 -5.61 4.93
CA ARG A 107 9.65 -6.34 6.18
C ARG A 107 10.68 -7.45 6.09
N ASP A 108 11.58 -7.50 7.06
CA ASP A 108 12.57 -8.56 7.18
C ASP A 108 12.01 -9.62 8.12
N ALA A 109 11.54 -10.71 7.54
CA ALA A 109 10.98 -11.83 8.30
C ALA A 109 11.54 -13.12 7.68
N PRO A 110 12.52 -13.76 8.32
CA PRO A 110 13.18 -14.94 7.74
C PRO A 110 12.17 -15.99 7.28
N GLY A 111 12.34 -16.46 6.05
CA GLY A 111 11.43 -17.38 5.40
C GLY A 111 10.33 -16.71 4.60
N PHE A 112 9.96 -15.47 4.92
CA PHE A 112 8.93 -14.76 4.18
C PHE A 112 9.15 -13.26 4.26
N ASN A 113 10.26 -12.82 3.68
CA ASN A 113 10.54 -11.39 3.55
C ASN A 113 9.65 -10.81 2.47
N GLN A 114 9.24 -9.58 2.64
CA GLN A 114 8.37 -8.90 1.68
C GLN A 114 8.88 -7.49 1.39
N ARG A 115 8.65 -7.03 0.17
CA ARG A 115 8.86 -5.62 -0.16
C ARG A 115 7.87 -5.19 -1.23
N PHE A 116 7.49 -3.92 -1.15
CA PHE A 116 6.70 -3.23 -2.16
C PHE A 116 7.50 -2.02 -2.61
N ILE A 117 7.61 -1.85 -3.91
CA ILE A 117 8.25 -0.68 -4.49
C ILE A 117 7.23 -0.03 -5.42
N GLY A 118 6.78 1.16 -5.05
CA GLY A 118 5.83 1.92 -5.85
C GLY A 118 6.48 3.20 -6.36
N THR A 119 6.36 3.45 -7.65
CA THR A 119 6.92 4.64 -8.29
C THR A 119 5.79 5.60 -8.61
N PHE A 120 5.95 6.86 -8.20
CA PHE A 120 4.97 7.90 -8.50
C PHE A 120 5.09 8.34 -9.97
N ALA A 121 3.94 8.53 -10.59
CA ALA A 121 3.84 8.99 -11.97
C ALA A 121 2.64 9.95 -12.10
N ASP A 122 2.53 10.60 -13.22
CA ASP A 122 1.41 11.51 -13.53
C ASP A 122 1.20 12.55 -12.42
N GLY A 123 2.29 13.22 -12.01
CA GLY A 123 2.21 14.25 -10.98
C GLY A 123 1.79 13.70 -9.62
N ALA A 124 2.16 12.46 -9.32
CA ALA A 124 1.81 11.74 -8.10
C ALA A 124 0.34 11.30 -8.03
N ASP A 125 -0.35 11.23 -9.18
CA ASP A 125 -1.73 10.71 -9.24
C ASP A 125 -1.78 9.23 -9.60
N THR A 126 -0.62 8.62 -9.87
CA THR A 126 -0.49 7.20 -10.13
C THR A 126 0.68 6.65 -9.34
N ILE A 127 0.51 5.47 -8.76
CA ILE A 127 1.60 4.73 -8.13
C ILE A 127 1.67 3.37 -8.81
N ALA A 128 2.75 3.11 -9.54
CA ALA A 128 2.96 1.82 -10.19
C ALA A 128 3.84 0.98 -9.27
N GLY A 129 3.27 -0.06 -8.66
CA GLY A 129 3.96 -0.82 -7.64
C GLY A 129 4.00 -2.31 -7.88
N ARG A 130 4.90 -2.97 -7.18
CA ARG A 130 5.05 -4.42 -7.21
C ARG A 130 5.39 -4.93 -5.82
N TRP A 131 4.66 -5.95 -5.40
CA TRP A 131 5.01 -6.73 -4.23
C TRP A 131 5.91 -7.88 -4.64
N GLU A 132 6.93 -8.13 -3.84
CA GLU A 132 7.86 -9.24 -4.03
C GLU A 132 8.08 -9.95 -2.71
N THR A 133 8.42 -11.24 -2.80
CA THR A 133 8.71 -12.07 -1.63
C THR A 133 10.08 -12.71 -1.76
N SER A 134 10.69 -13.03 -0.62
CA SER A 134 11.98 -13.71 -0.60
C SER A 134 12.11 -14.57 0.66
N GLU A 135 12.61 -15.79 0.49
CA GLU A 135 12.90 -16.66 1.62
C GLU A 135 14.18 -16.27 2.33
N ASP A 136 15.19 -15.84 1.57
CA ASP A 136 16.54 -15.58 2.09
C ASP A 136 16.90 -14.09 2.18
N GLY A 137 16.05 -13.21 1.68
CA GLY A 137 16.30 -11.77 1.65
C GLY A 137 17.23 -11.33 0.53
N GLN A 138 17.67 -12.24 -0.34
CA GLN A 138 18.57 -11.94 -1.44
C GLN A 138 17.95 -12.20 -2.79
N ASP A 139 17.27 -13.34 -2.95
CA ASP A 139 16.59 -13.69 -4.20
C ASP A 139 15.11 -13.36 -4.06
N TRP A 140 14.65 -12.43 -4.88
CA TRP A 140 13.28 -11.90 -4.82
C TRP A 140 12.45 -12.42 -5.97
N THR A 141 11.23 -12.83 -5.66
CA THR A 141 10.26 -13.33 -6.62
C THR A 141 9.06 -12.37 -6.66
N PRO A 142 8.65 -11.93 -7.85
CA PRO A 142 7.43 -11.12 -7.97
C PRO A 142 6.22 -11.87 -7.43
N ASP A 143 5.41 -11.19 -6.64
CA ASP A 143 4.14 -11.72 -6.14
C ASP A 143 3.01 -11.20 -7.03
N PHE A 144 2.79 -9.88 -7.01
CA PHE A 144 1.82 -9.27 -7.93
C PHE A 144 2.14 -7.79 -8.08
N ASP A 145 1.66 -7.23 -9.19
CA ASP A 145 1.72 -5.79 -9.45
C ASP A 145 0.47 -5.14 -8.88
N LEU A 146 0.64 -3.96 -8.29
CA LEU A 146 -0.47 -3.20 -7.73
C LEU A 146 -0.33 -1.76 -8.17
N VAL A 147 -1.30 -1.29 -8.95
CA VAL A 147 -1.31 0.08 -9.45
C VAL A 147 -2.39 0.85 -8.72
N TYR A 148 -2.01 1.99 -8.17
CA TYR A 148 -2.91 2.94 -7.52
C TYR A 148 -3.14 4.09 -8.48
N ARG A 149 -4.40 4.45 -8.73
CA ARG A 149 -4.73 5.66 -9.48
C ARG A 149 -5.64 6.51 -8.62
N ARG A 150 -5.29 7.77 -8.48
CA ARG A 150 -6.08 8.69 -7.67
C ARG A 150 -7.48 8.76 -8.26
N ALA A 151 -8.49 8.55 -7.42
CA ALA A 151 -9.87 8.59 -7.86
C ALA A 151 -10.23 10.03 -8.26
N ASP A 152 -11.12 10.15 -9.23
CA ASP A 152 -11.58 11.43 -9.70
C ASP A 152 -12.12 12.26 -8.55
N ARG A 153 -11.66 13.51 -8.49
CA ARG A 153 -12.12 14.41 -7.46
C ARG A 153 -13.33 15.14 -7.99
N MET A 154 -14.48 14.72 -7.52
CA MET A 154 -15.70 15.42 -7.83
C MET A 154 -15.66 16.80 -7.19
N THR A 155 -15.76 17.79 -7.98
CA THR A 155 -15.74 19.17 -7.51
C THR A 155 -17.10 19.79 -7.70
#